data_cf319158c56618225f87bbe4e51cbfd4
#
_entry.id   cf319158c56618225f87bbe4e51cbfd4
#
_cell.length_a   1.000
_cell.length_b   1.000
_cell.length_c   1.000
_cell.angle_alpha   90.00
_cell.angle_beta   90.00
_cell.angle_gamma   90.00
#
_symmetry.space_group_name_H-M   'P 1'
#
loop_
_entity.id
_entity.type
_entity.pdbx_description
1 polymer ?
#
loop_
_entity_poly.entity_id
_entity_poly.type
_entity_poly.pdbx_seq_one_letter_code
_entity_poly.pdbx_strand_id
1 'polypeptide(L)'
;GLGDVYKRQLDTPPEERKNDGLYKVFAENFPITDTRNNFVLEFLDYFIDPPRYTIAECLERGLTYSVPLKAKMKLYCTDPYHEDFGTFIQDVFLGTIPYMTANGTFVINGAERVVVSQLHRSPGVFFGQGQHANGTMLYSARIIPFKGSWIEFSTDINNVMFAYIDRKKKLPVTTLLRAIGFESDKEILQNFISAEEVKVNKTNLKKLVGRKLAGRVLSTSFEDSVDPDTVEVYT
;
A
#
# COMPACT_ATOMS: atom_id res chain seq x y z
N GLY A 1 16.81 -15.92 9.37
CA GLY A 1 16.52 -14.49 9.63
C GLY A 1 16.77 -13.64 8.38
N LEU A 2 16.48 -12.34 8.43
CA LEU A 2 16.69 -11.40 7.31
C LEU A 2 18.11 -11.47 6.72
N GLY A 3 19.12 -11.71 7.56
CA GLY A 3 20.50 -11.85 7.12
C GLY A 3 20.77 -13.12 6.29
N ASP A 4 20.05 -14.20 6.53
CA ASP A 4 20.20 -15.43 5.77
C ASP A 4 19.60 -15.33 4.38
N VAL A 5 18.44 -14.68 4.24
CA VAL A 5 17.80 -14.41 2.95
C VAL A 5 18.68 -13.51 2.10
N TYR A 6 19.24 -12.48 2.71
CA TYR A 6 20.15 -11.54 2.08
C TYR A 6 21.42 -12.25 1.56
N LYS A 7 22.10 -13.06 2.39
CA LYS A 7 23.30 -13.80 1.97
C LYS A 7 23.01 -14.83 0.90
N ARG A 8 21.92 -15.59 1.03
CA ARG A 8 21.55 -16.60 0.02
C ARG A 8 21.34 -16.00 -1.36
N GLN A 9 20.72 -14.82 -1.43
CA GLN A 9 20.52 -14.15 -2.72
C GLN A 9 21.81 -13.63 -3.36
N LEU A 10 22.83 -13.32 -2.55
CA LEU A 10 24.12 -12.86 -3.05
C LEU A 10 24.95 -14.00 -3.67
N ASP A 11 24.83 -15.19 -3.08
CA ASP A 11 25.59 -16.38 -3.50
C ASP A 11 24.87 -17.17 -4.61
N THR A 12 23.60 -16.83 -4.92
CA THR A 12 22.80 -17.53 -5.93
C THR A 12 23.01 -16.92 -7.31
N PRO A 13 23.26 -17.74 -8.36
CA PRO A 13 23.34 -17.26 -9.73
C PRO A 13 22.05 -16.51 -10.14
N PRO A 14 22.15 -15.51 -11.03
CA PRO A 14 21.00 -14.70 -11.45
C PRO A 14 19.79 -15.51 -11.92
N GLU A 15 20.04 -16.62 -12.63
CA GLU A 15 19.02 -17.50 -13.22
C GLU A 15 18.21 -18.28 -12.18
N GLU A 16 18.78 -18.50 -10.98
CA GLU A 16 18.16 -19.26 -9.90
C GLU A 16 17.58 -18.36 -8.81
N ARG A 17 17.70 -17.05 -8.94
CA ARG A 17 17.18 -16.10 -7.94
C ARG A 17 15.66 -16.13 -7.91
N LYS A 18 15.11 -16.51 -6.76
CA LYS A 18 13.68 -16.43 -6.52
C LYS A 18 13.27 -14.95 -6.34
N ASN A 19 12.03 -14.62 -6.71
CA ASN A 19 11.45 -13.30 -6.47
C ASN A 19 11.23 -13.08 -4.97
N ASP A 20 12.31 -12.86 -4.24
CA ASP A 20 12.36 -12.70 -2.79
C ASP A 20 13.46 -11.70 -2.40
N GLY A 21 13.39 -11.14 -1.18
CA GLY A 21 14.39 -10.23 -0.62
C GLY A 21 14.65 -8.99 -1.48
N LEU A 22 15.93 -8.71 -1.77
CA LEU A 22 16.34 -7.51 -2.52
C LEU A 22 15.88 -7.53 -3.99
N TYR A 23 15.91 -8.69 -4.63
CA TYR A 23 15.41 -8.83 -6.00
C TYR A 23 13.94 -8.44 -6.12
N LYS A 24 13.11 -8.90 -5.18
CA LYS A 24 11.68 -8.57 -5.12
C LYS A 24 11.46 -7.06 -5.00
N VAL A 25 12.24 -6.38 -4.17
CA VAL A 25 12.13 -4.92 -4.00
C VAL A 25 12.41 -4.18 -5.31
N PHE A 26 13.41 -4.62 -6.07
CA PHE A 26 13.66 -4.05 -7.38
C PHE A 26 12.54 -4.39 -8.37
N ALA A 27 12.12 -5.66 -8.44
CA ALA A 27 11.08 -6.10 -9.37
C ALA A 27 9.72 -5.40 -9.15
N GLU A 28 9.39 -5.04 -7.89
CA GLU A 28 8.16 -4.31 -7.57
C GLU A 28 8.22 -2.81 -7.94
N ASN A 29 9.42 -2.23 -8.01
CA ASN A 29 9.60 -0.81 -8.31
C ASN A 29 9.90 -0.53 -9.79
N PHE A 30 10.24 -1.54 -10.56
CA PHE A 30 10.52 -1.43 -11.99
C PHE A 30 9.50 -2.23 -12.82
N PRO A 31 9.23 -1.86 -14.05
CA PRO A 31 9.85 -0.76 -14.82
C PRO A 31 9.38 0.63 -14.39
N ILE A 32 10.24 1.62 -14.55
CA ILE A 32 9.91 3.03 -14.37
C ILE A 32 9.71 3.64 -15.76
N THR A 33 8.58 4.30 -15.95
CA THR A 33 8.24 4.98 -17.19
C THR A 33 8.20 6.49 -16.99
N ASP A 34 8.55 7.23 -18.04
CA ASP A 34 8.36 8.68 -18.08
C ASP A 34 6.87 9.05 -18.09
N THR A 35 6.54 10.26 -17.66
CA THR A 35 5.17 10.83 -17.67
C THR A 35 4.50 10.80 -19.04
N ARG A 36 5.26 10.75 -20.13
CA ARG A 36 4.79 10.62 -21.51
C ARG A 36 4.82 9.19 -22.02
N ASN A 37 5.28 8.22 -21.23
CA ASN A 37 5.52 6.83 -21.60
C ASN A 37 6.47 6.64 -22.80
N ASN A 38 7.36 7.60 -23.05
CA ASN A 38 8.30 7.52 -24.15
C ASN A 38 9.57 6.76 -23.79
N PHE A 39 10.01 6.82 -22.53
CA PHE A 39 11.20 6.14 -22.04
C PHE A 39 10.84 5.14 -20.96
N VAL A 40 11.45 3.97 -21.04
CA VAL A 40 11.27 2.88 -20.07
C VAL A 40 12.64 2.48 -19.54
N LEU A 41 12.74 2.50 -18.21
CA LEU A 41 13.90 1.98 -17.47
C LEU A 41 13.52 0.65 -16.82
N GLU A 42 14.13 -0.43 -17.31
CA GLU A 42 13.96 -1.77 -16.80
C GLU A 42 15.12 -2.17 -15.90
N PHE A 43 14.81 -2.87 -14.82
CA PHE A 43 15.77 -3.56 -14.00
C PHE A 43 15.97 -4.98 -14.54
N LEU A 44 17.22 -5.37 -14.80
CA LEU A 44 17.56 -6.71 -15.29
C LEU A 44 18.09 -7.59 -14.14
N ASP A 45 19.09 -7.09 -13.41
CA ASP A 45 19.72 -7.82 -12.32
C ASP A 45 20.51 -6.87 -11.40
N TYR A 46 20.99 -7.38 -10.27
CA TYR A 46 21.90 -6.65 -9.40
C TYR A 46 23.14 -7.46 -9.06
N PHE A 47 24.22 -6.75 -8.76
CA PHE A 47 25.50 -7.34 -8.36
C PHE A 47 26.01 -6.66 -7.11
N ILE A 48 26.77 -7.42 -6.36
CA ILE A 48 27.47 -6.92 -5.19
C ILE A 48 28.95 -7.23 -5.38
N ASP A 49 29.74 -6.18 -5.39
CA ASP A 49 31.18 -6.30 -5.42
C ASP A 49 31.71 -6.67 -4.01
N PRO A 50 32.88 -7.31 -3.92
CA PRO A 50 33.50 -7.59 -2.63
C PRO A 50 33.76 -6.29 -1.84
N PRO A 51 33.75 -6.38 -0.49
CA PRO A 51 34.00 -5.24 0.37
C PRO A 51 35.38 -4.64 0.12
N ARG A 52 35.45 -3.32 0.13
CA ARG A 52 36.68 -2.56 -0.15
C ARG A 52 37.73 -2.68 0.97
N TYR A 53 37.27 -2.81 2.19
CA TYR A 53 38.10 -2.91 3.40
C TYR A 53 37.73 -4.15 4.19
N THR A 54 38.70 -4.70 4.90
CA THR A 54 38.46 -5.80 5.82
C THR A 54 37.76 -5.31 7.10
N ILE A 55 37.18 -6.23 7.86
CA ILE A 55 36.54 -5.93 9.14
C ILE A 55 37.57 -5.26 10.11
N ALA A 56 38.78 -5.79 10.18
CA ALA A 56 39.82 -5.25 11.05
C ALA A 56 40.17 -3.78 10.68
N GLU A 57 40.36 -3.51 9.38
CA GLU A 57 40.59 -2.14 8.91
C GLU A 57 39.44 -1.19 9.20
N CYS A 58 38.19 -1.66 9.08
CA CYS A 58 37.02 -0.85 9.41
C CYS A 58 36.98 -0.50 10.90
N LEU A 59 37.28 -1.44 11.79
CA LEU A 59 37.34 -1.20 13.23
C LEU A 59 38.47 -0.22 13.61
N GLU A 60 39.63 -0.39 13.02
CA GLU A 60 40.82 0.43 13.34
C GLU A 60 40.68 1.87 12.81
N ARG A 61 40.15 2.03 11.59
CA ARG A 61 40.05 3.33 10.91
C ARG A 61 38.72 4.04 11.11
N GLY A 62 37.77 3.49 11.87
CA GLY A 62 36.45 4.08 12.07
C GLY A 62 35.56 4.06 10.83
N LEU A 63 35.74 3.03 9.98
CA LEU A 63 34.98 2.90 8.72
C LEU A 63 33.77 1.97 8.89
N THR A 64 32.87 2.00 7.90
CA THR A 64 31.74 1.08 7.80
C THR A 64 32.10 -0.09 6.89
N TYR A 65 31.92 -1.33 7.39
CA TYR A 65 32.08 -2.53 6.60
C TYR A 65 30.87 -2.68 5.67
N SER A 66 31.06 -2.36 4.40
CA SER A 66 30.00 -2.28 3.39
C SER A 66 30.45 -2.82 2.05
N VAL A 67 29.49 -3.22 1.26
CA VAL A 67 29.67 -3.72 -0.10
C VAL A 67 29.01 -2.80 -1.12
N PRO A 68 29.65 -2.54 -2.27
CA PRO A 68 29.04 -1.78 -3.35
C PRO A 68 27.89 -2.54 -3.99
N LEU A 69 26.76 -1.89 -4.15
CA LEU A 69 25.59 -2.41 -4.88
C LEU A 69 25.55 -1.77 -6.26
N LYS A 70 25.53 -2.58 -7.29
CA LYS A 70 25.32 -2.21 -8.67
C LYS A 70 24.08 -2.88 -9.22
N ALA A 71 23.36 -2.23 -10.09
CA ALA A 71 22.21 -2.82 -10.80
C ALA A 71 22.44 -2.72 -12.30
N LYS A 72 22.14 -3.81 -13.00
CA LYS A 72 22.11 -3.84 -14.46
C LYS A 72 20.75 -3.28 -14.91
N MET A 73 20.82 -2.14 -15.57
CA MET A 73 19.65 -1.41 -16.04
C MET A 73 19.61 -1.40 -17.55
N LYS A 74 18.40 -1.44 -18.10
CA LYS A 74 18.12 -1.29 -19.53
C LYS A 74 17.22 -0.10 -19.75
N LEU A 75 17.69 0.86 -20.52
CA LEU A 75 16.93 2.04 -20.94
C LEU A 75 16.63 1.94 -22.42
N TYR A 76 15.38 2.10 -22.79
CA TYR A 76 14.94 2.13 -24.19
C TYR A 76 13.79 3.11 -24.40
N CYS A 77 13.63 3.55 -25.65
CA CYS A 77 12.54 4.41 -26.07
C CYS A 77 11.43 3.59 -26.71
N THR A 78 10.18 3.91 -26.40
CA THR A 78 8.98 3.30 -26.97
C THR A 78 8.30 4.19 -28.01
N ASP A 79 8.82 5.42 -28.21
CA ASP A 79 8.26 6.39 -29.15
C ASP A 79 8.71 6.08 -30.59
N PRO A 80 7.76 5.83 -31.52
CA PRO A 80 8.08 5.57 -32.93
C PRO A 80 8.79 6.73 -33.64
N TYR A 81 8.69 7.96 -33.11
CA TYR A 81 9.34 9.14 -33.69
C TYR A 81 10.81 9.27 -33.29
N HIS A 82 11.29 8.45 -32.38
CA HIS A 82 12.68 8.47 -31.89
C HIS A 82 13.34 7.09 -32.07
N GLU A 83 13.19 6.50 -33.27
CA GLU A 83 13.79 5.20 -33.62
C GLU A 83 15.33 5.22 -33.55
N ASP A 84 15.95 6.38 -33.64
CA ASP A 84 17.41 6.56 -33.52
C ASP A 84 17.93 6.37 -32.08
N PHE A 85 17.03 6.32 -31.08
CA PHE A 85 17.42 6.09 -29.70
C PHE A 85 17.67 4.60 -29.45
N GLY A 86 18.94 4.23 -29.43
CA GLY A 86 19.36 2.85 -29.17
C GLY A 86 18.95 2.36 -27.75
N THR A 87 18.90 1.04 -27.59
CA THR A 87 18.76 0.42 -26.26
C THR A 87 20.10 0.48 -25.53
N PHE A 88 20.11 1.07 -24.34
CA PHE A 88 21.29 1.16 -23.47
C PHE A 88 21.18 0.16 -22.34
N ILE A 89 22.19 -0.69 -22.22
CA ILE A 89 22.32 -1.62 -21.08
C ILE A 89 23.60 -1.26 -20.35
N GLN A 90 23.49 -0.90 -19.08
CA GLN A 90 24.62 -0.45 -18.29
C GLN A 90 24.51 -0.90 -16.83
N ASP A 91 25.66 -1.15 -16.22
CA ASP A 91 25.75 -1.38 -14.79
C ASP A 91 25.84 -0.05 -14.05
N VAL A 92 24.85 0.24 -13.25
CA VAL A 92 24.71 1.50 -12.50
C VAL A 92 25.07 1.25 -11.03
N PHE A 93 25.99 2.03 -10.50
CA PHE A 93 26.28 2.04 -9.08
C PHE A 93 25.14 2.74 -8.32
N LEU A 94 24.47 2.01 -7.42
CA LEU A 94 23.36 2.54 -6.62
C LEU A 94 23.80 3.06 -5.27
N GLY A 95 24.86 2.50 -4.72
CA GLY A 95 25.35 2.87 -3.40
C GLY A 95 26.08 1.73 -2.71
N THR A 96 26.31 1.88 -1.41
CA THR A 96 26.90 0.85 -0.57
C THR A 96 25.92 0.36 0.47
N ILE A 97 25.95 -0.93 0.76
CA ILE A 97 25.10 -1.56 1.78
C ILE A 97 26.00 -2.09 2.90
N PRO A 98 25.71 -1.79 4.17
CA PRO A 98 26.40 -2.43 5.29
C PRO A 98 26.33 -3.95 5.17
N TYR A 99 27.46 -4.63 5.33
CA TYR A 99 27.54 -6.07 5.16
C TYR A 99 27.65 -6.77 6.53
N MET A 100 26.87 -7.82 6.70
CA MET A 100 26.83 -8.55 7.97
C MET A 100 28.06 -9.45 8.11
N THR A 101 28.71 -9.41 9.26
CA THR A 101 29.82 -10.27 9.60
C THR A 101 29.38 -11.72 9.85
N ALA A 102 30.33 -12.65 9.96
CA ALA A 102 30.03 -14.04 10.28
C ALA A 102 29.33 -14.23 11.63
N ASN A 103 29.52 -13.29 12.55
CA ASN A 103 28.92 -13.30 13.90
C ASN A 103 27.49 -12.69 13.93
N GLY A 104 26.98 -12.24 12.80
CA GLY A 104 25.66 -11.59 12.73
C GLY A 104 25.66 -10.13 13.17
N THR A 105 26.82 -9.50 13.22
CA THR A 105 27.02 -8.09 13.58
C THR A 105 27.27 -7.23 12.35
N PHE A 106 27.16 -5.91 12.52
CA PHE A 106 27.53 -4.91 11.51
C PHE A 106 28.60 -3.99 12.09
N VAL A 107 29.59 -3.63 11.28
CA VAL A 107 30.57 -2.63 11.66
C VAL A 107 30.18 -1.29 11.02
N ILE A 108 29.75 -0.36 11.84
CA ILE A 108 29.31 0.98 11.41
C ILE A 108 30.17 2.04 12.08
N ASN A 109 30.88 2.83 11.26
CA ASN A 109 31.80 3.86 11.75
C ASN A 109 32.80 3.34 12.78
N GLY A 110 33.34 2.15 12.56
CA GLY A 110 34.31 1.50 13.46
C GLY A 110 33.73 0.89 14.74
N ALA A 111 32.40 0.88 14.90
CA ALA A 111 31.72 0.26 16.03
C ALA A 111 30.97 -1.00 15.58
N GLU A 112 31.21 -2.12 16.27
CA GLU A 112 30.47 -3.34 16.04
C GLU A 112 29.06 -3.21 16.66
N ARG A 113 28.02 -3.42 15.84
CA ARG A 113 26.63 -3.21 16.22
C ARG A 113 25.77 -4.42 15.88
N VAL A 114 24.72 -4.61 16.64
CA VAL A 114 23.72 -5.66 16.42
C VAL A 114 22.37 -5.01 16.21
N VAL A 115 21.61 -5.50 15.23
CA VAL A 115 20.22 -5.08 15.04
C VAL A 115 19.36 -5.77 16.10
N VAL A 116 18.75 -4.99 16.97
CA VAL A 116 17.82 -5.49 17.98
C VAL A 116 16.37 -5.37 17.50
N SER A 117 15.57 -6.37 17.88
CA SER A 117 14.13 -6.35 17.59
C SER A 117 13.44 -5.22 18.36
N GLN A 118 12.63 -4.45 17.67
CA GLN A 118 11.82 -3.39 18.28
C GLN A 118 10.38 -3.86 18.42
N LEU A 119 9.82 -3.67 19.62
CA LEU A 119 8.42 -3.94 19.86
C LEU A 119 7.57 -2.85 19.19
N HIS A 120 6.63 -3.27 18.35
CA HIS A 120 5.70 -2.38 17.68
C HIS A 120 4.29 -2.95 17.72
N ARG A 121 3.29 -2.11 17.46
CA ARG A 121 1.92 -2.58 17.29
C ARG A 121 1.82 -3.40 16.01
N SER A 122 1.14 -4.55 16.10
CA SER A 122 0.94 -5.42 14.94
C SER A 122 0.12 -4.70 13.86
N PRO A 123 0.49 -4.84 12.59
CA PRO A 123 -0.37 -4.41 11.49
C PRO A 123 -1.70 -5.18 11.53
N GLY A 124 -2.76 -4.50 11.15
CA GLY A 124 -4.09 -5.13 11.12
C GLY A 124 -5.22 -4.15 11.38
N VAL A 125 -6.42 -4.69 11.53
CA VAL A 125 -7.64 -3.95 11.85
C VAL A 125 -8.08 -4.27 13.26
N PHE A 126 -8.30 -3.24 14.07
CA PHE A 126 -8.72 -3.35 15.46
C PHE A 126 -10.07 -2.68 15.62
N PHE A 127 -11.03 -3.41 16.15
CA PHE A 127 -12.37 -2.91 16.43
C PHE A 127 -12.51 -2.53 17.89
N GLY A 128 -13.24 -1.46 18.15
CA GLY A 128 -13.53 -0.98 19.50
C GLY A 128 -14.99 -0.59 19.63
N GLN A 129 -15.48 -0.66 20.86
CA GLN A 129 -16.82 -0.27 21.25
C GLN A 129 -16.74 0.55 22.51
N GLY A 130 -17.46 1.66 22.55
CA GLY A 130 -17.55 2.54 23.71
C GLY A 130 -18.96 3.02 23.92
N GLN A 131 -19.28 3.46 25.13
CA GLN A 131 -20.58 4.05 25.45
C GLN A 131 -20.40 5.54 25.71
N HIS A 132 -21.20 6.35 25.02
CA HIS A 132 -21.28 7.78 25.27
C HIS A 132 -22.03 8.04 26.58
N ALA A 133 -21.83 9.22 27.21
CA ALA A 133 -22.46 9.60 28.46
C ALA A 133 -24.00 9.57 28.43
N ASN A 134 -24.60 9.71 27.26
CA ASN A 134 -26.07 9.59 27.05
C ASN A 134 -26.55 8.16 26.85
N GLY A 135 -25.70 7.13 27.01
CA GLY A 135 -26.04 5.73 26.84
C GLY A 135 -25.93 5.18 25.41
N THR A 136 -25.65 6.02 24.41
CA THR A 136 -25.50 5.58 23.01
C THR A 136 -24.20 4.80 22.82
N MET A 137 -24.29 3.66 22.15
CA MET A 137 -23.13 2.85 21.81
C MET A 137 -22.41 3.46 20.61
N LEU A 138 -21.11 3.68 20.75
CA LEU A 138 -20.24 4.16 19.70
C LEU A 138 -19.29 3.06 19.26
N TYR A 139 -19.08 2.95 17.96
CA TYR A 139 -18.20 1.97 17.38
C TYR A 139 -17.00 2.65 16.76
N SER A 140 -15.87 1.98 16.86
CA SER A 140 -14.63 2.46 16.23
C SER A 140 -13.89 1.30 15.57
N ALA A 141 -13.16 1.61 14.52
CA ALA A 141 -12.23 0.69 13.89
C ALA A 141 -10.94 1.43 13.59
N ARG A 142 -9.81 0.77 13.80
CA ARG A 142 -8.49 1.34 13.53
C ARG A 142 -7.73 0.41 12.62
N ILE A 143 -7.25 0.94 11.49
CA ILE A 143 -6.37 0.25 10.57
C ILE A 143 -4.94 0.70 10.86
N ILE A 144 -4.09 -0.25 11.24
CA ILE A 144 -2.66 -0.02 11.47
C ILE A 144 -1.91 -0.73 10.33
N PRO A 145 -1.28 0.01 9.41
CA PRO A 145 -0.46 -0.57 8.36
C PRO A 145 0.92 -0.98 8.90
N PHE A 146 1.61 -1.85 8.18
CA PHE A 146 3.02 -2.15 8.47
C PHE A 146 3.90 -0.91 8.33
N LYS A 147 3.66 -0.12 7.30
CA LYS A 147 4.34 1.15 7.02
C LYS A 147 3.35 2.11 6.37
N GLY A 148 3.10 3.26 6.99
CA GLY A 148 2.18 4.28 6.48
C GLY A 148 1.34 4.91 7.58
N SER A 149 0.37 5.71 7.17
CA SER A 149 -0.52 6.45 8.06
C SER A 149 -1.61 5.57 8.65
N TRP A 150 -1.94 5.80 9.90
CA TRP A 150 -3.05 5.13 10.55
C TRP A 150 -4.38 5.73 10.12
N ILE A 151 -5.37 4.89 9.94
CA ILE A 151 -6.75 5.32 9.64
C ILE A 151 -7.63 4.83 10.77
N GLU A 152 -8.36 5.75 11.38
CA GLU A 152 -9.35 5.46 12.42
C GLU A 152 -10.74 5.81 11.89
N PHE A 153 -11.67 4.90 12.05
CA PHE A 153 -13.09 5.14 11.82
C PHE A 153 -13.82 5.25 13.15
N SER A 154 -14.77 6.15 13.25
CA SER A 154 -15.63 6.26 14.43
C SER A 154 -17.05 6.68 14.05
N THR A 155 -18.02 6.15 14.77
CA THR A 155 -19.41 6.59 14.68
C THR A 155 -19.67 7.74 15.65
N ASP A 156 -20.48 8.69 15.25
CA ASP A 156 -20.98 9.77 16.10
C ASP A 156 -22.31 9.35 16.77
N ILE A 157 -22.78 10.14 17.72
CA ILE A 157 -24.08 9.97 18.39
C ILE A 157 -25.28 9.94 17.43
N ASN A 158 -25.12 10.52 16.25
CA ASN A 158 -26.12 10.52 15.15
C ASN A 158 -25.96 9.32 14.19
N ASN A 159 -25.14 8.32 14.53
CA ASN A 159 -24.76 7.19 13.66
C ASN A 159 -24.05 7.61 12.35
N VAL A 160 -23.45 8.78 12.32
CA VAL A 160 -22.66 9.23 11.18
C VAL A 160 -21.23 8.71 11.36
N MET A 161 -20.68 8.10 10.33
CA MET A 161 -19.34 7.54 10.34
C MET A 161 -18.31 8.53 9.82
N PHE A 162 -17.23 8.69 10.55
CA PHE A 162 -16.10 9.57 10.21
C PHE A 162 -14.80 8.79 10.16
N ALA A 163 -13.89 9.26 9.33
CA ALA A 163 -12.52 8.77 9.23
C ALA A 163 -11.53 9.84 9.72
N TYR A 164 -10.49 9.39 10.40
CA TYR A 164 -9.36 10.22 10.82
C TYR A 164 -8.08 9.61 10.24
N ILE A 165 -7.29 10.42 9.57
CA ILE A 165 -5.98 10.03 9.05
C ILE A 165 -4.93 10.65 9.95
N ASP A 166 -4.07 9.82 10.57
CA ASP A 166 -3.04 10.23 11.52
C ASP A 166 -3.55 11.14 12.65
N ARG A 167 -4.80 10.93 13.10
CA ARG A 167 -5.49 11.73 14.14
C ARG A 167 -5.61 13.24 13.81
N LYS A 168 -5.49 13.60 12.53
CA LYS A 168 -5.54 15.01 12.13
C LYS A 168 -6.99 15.43 11.84
N LYS A 169 -7.39 15.42 10.60
CA LYS A 169 -8.65 15.99 10.16
C LYS A 169 -9.79 14.96 10.19
N LYS A 170 -10.93 15.35 10.77
CA LYS A 170 -12.18 14.56 10.71
C LYS A 170 -12.78 14.67 9.32
N LEU A 171 -12.94 13.54 8.64
CA LEU A 171 -13.52 13.45 7.31
C LEU A 171 -14.76 12.54 7.33
N PRO A 172 -15.84 12.87 6.63
CA PRO A 172 -16.92 11.90 6.40
C PRO A 172 -16.40 10.67 5.67
N VAL A 173 -16.84 9.48 6.05
CA VAL A 173 -16.38 8.21 5.42
C VAL A 173 -16.68 8.20 3.93
N THR A 174 -17.82 8.75 3.52
CA THR A 174 -18.19 8.85 2.10
C THR A 174 -17.17 9.62 1.27
N THR A 175 -16.58 10.67 1.83
CA THR A 175 -15.52 11.45 1.16
C THR A 175 -14.24 10.60 0.98
N LEU A 176 -13.88 9.82 2.02
CA LEU A 176 -12.74 8.91 1.93
C LEU A 176 -12.98 7.81 0.89
N LEU A 177 -14.17 7.21 0.88
CA LEU A 177 -14.52 6.15 -0.07
C LEU A 177 -14.49 6.65 -1.52
N ARG A 178 -14.98 7.87 -1.78
CA ARG A 178 -14.84 8.48 -3.11
C ARG A 178 -13.40 8.71 -3.51
N ALA A 179 -12.55 9.11 -2.59
CA ALA A 179 -11.12 9.29 -2.85
C ALA A 179 -10.39 7.98 -3.15
N ILE A 180 -10.89 6.84 -2.65
CA ILE A 180 -10.33 5.51 -2.91
C ILE A 180 -10.81 4.94 -4.26
N GLY A 181 -11.94 5.43 -4.82
CA GLY A 181 -12.42 5.02 -6.13
C GLY A 181 -13.88 4.59 -6.20
N PHE A 182 -14.65 4.70 -5.10
CA PHE A 182 -16.11 4.50 -5.14
C PHE A 182 -16.78 5.77 -5.64
N GLU A 183 -17.08 5.85 -6.93
CA GLU A 183 -17.55 7.09 -7.56
C GLU A 183 -19.02 7.37 -7.26
N SER A 184 -19.86 6.34 -7.33
CA SER A 184 -21.31 6.48 -7.21
C SER A 184 -21.84 6.26 -5.80
N ASP A 185 -22.93 6.93 -5.43
CA ASP A 185 -23.63 6.72 -4.16
C ASP A 185 -24.15 5.29 -4.04
N LYS A 186 -24.56 4.69 -5.15
CA LYS A 186 -25.01 3.30 -5.23
C LYS A 186 -23.91 2.33 -4.78
N GLU A 187 -22.70 2.47 -5.31
CA GLU A 187 -21.57 1.63 -4.94
C GLU A 187 -21.22 1.76 -3.45
N ILE A 188 -21.24 3.00 -2.94
CA ILE A 188 -20.98 3.23 -1.51
C ILE A 188 -22.05 2.56 -0.66
N LEU A 189 -23.33 2.74 -0.99
CA LEU A 189 -24.43 2.16 -0.22
C LEU A 189 -24.44 0.64 -0.26
N GLN A 190 -24.15 0.03 -1.40
CA GLN A 190 -24.08 -1.44 -1.54
C GLN A 190 -23.04 -2.10 -0.64
N ASN A 191 -21.99 -1.37 -0.23
CA ASN A 191 -21.01 -1.89 0.74
C ASN A 191 -21.55 -1.97 2.18
N PHE A 192 -22.58 -1.19 2.52
CA PHE A 192 -23.13 -1.11 3.88
C PHE A 192 -24.52 -1.71 4.01
N ILE A 193 -25.28 -1.72 2.92
CA ILE A 193 -26.71 -2.06 2.92
C ILE A 193 -26.99 -3.01 1.76
N SER A 194 -27.75 -4.04 2.01
CA SER A 194 -28.28 -4.91 0.93
C SER A 194 -29.34 -4.16 0.15
N ALA A 195 -29.15 -4.03 -1.15
CA ALA A 195 -30.13 -3.43 -2.05
C ALA A 195 -30.97 -4.53 -2.70
N GLU A 196 -32.29 -4.35 -2.71
CA GLU A 196 -33.24 -5.21 -3.42
C GLU A 196 -33.80 -4.43 -4.60
N GLU A 197 -33.60 -4.92 -5.82
CA GLU A 197 -34.24 -4.36 -7.01
C GLU A 197 -35.70 -4.81 -7.11
N VAL A 198 -36.61 -3.87 -7.08
CA VAL A 198 -38.03 -4.15 -7.15
C VAL A 198 -38.65 -3.46 -8.38
N LYS A 199 -39.21 -4.25 -9.31
CA LYS A 199 -39.98 -3.71 -10.40
C LYS A 199 -41.27 -3.03 -9.89
N VAL A 200 -41.47 -1.79 -10.29
CA VAL A 200 -42.63 -0.99 -9.88
C VAL A 200 -43.89 -1.52 -10.55
N ASN A 201 -44.67 -2.26 -9.79
CA ASN A 201 -46.02 -2.65 -10.18
C ASN A 201 -46.94 -2.58 -8.95
N LYS A 202 -48.29 -2.57 -9.17
CA LYS A 202 -49.29 -2.43 -8.10
C LYS A 202 -49.16 -3.50 -7.02
N THR A 203 -48.70 -4.70 -7.37
CA THR A 203 -48.55 -5.84 -6.46
C THR A 203 -47.29 -5.70 -5.59
N ASN A 204 -46.21 -5.27 -6.18
CA ASN A 204 -44.93 -5.12 -5.46
C ASN A 204 -44.96 -3.88 -4.55
N LEU A 205 -45.57 -2.77 -4.98
CA LEU A 205 -45.78 -1.60 -4.14
C LEU A 205 -46.57 -1.93 -2.87
N LYS A 206 -47.59 -2.77 -2.95
CA LYS A 206 -48.33 -3.22 -1.76
C LYS A 206 -47.47 -4.00 -0.78
N LYS A 207 -46.49 -4.75 -1.24
CA LYS A 207 -45.55 -5.51 -0.39
C LYS A 207 -44.51 -4.61 0.33
N LEU A 208 -44.25 -3.42 -0.22
CA LEU A 208 -43.34 -2.44 0.33
C LEU A 208 -43.96 -1.53 1.39
N VAL A 209 -45.30 -1.45 1.42
CA VAL A 209 -46.03 -0.64 2.42
C VAL A 209 -45.76 -1.17 3.82
N GLY A 210 -45.25 -0.31 4.69
CA GLY A 210 -44.90 -0.65 6.09
C GLY A 210 -43.47 -1.14 6.31
N ARG A 211 -42.68 -1.35 5.25
CA ARG A 211 -41.22 -1.57 5.42
C ARG A 211 -40.53 -0.26 5.81
N LYS A 212 -39.61 -0.34 6.78
CA LYS A 212 -38.75 0.79 7.10
C LYS A 212 -37.74 0.93 5.99
N LEU A 213 -37.74 2.06 5.30
CA LEU A 213 -36.64 2.45 4.42
C LEU A 213 -35.47 2.81 5.30
N ALA A 214 -34.33 2.17 5.09
CA ALA A 214 -33.14 2.49 5.84
C ALA A 214 -32.68 3.90 5.48
N GLY A 215 -32.69 4.73 6.47
CA GLY A 215 -31.92 5.94 6.59
C GLY A 215 -32.03 6.96 5.46
N ARG A 216 -31.60 8.11 5.71
CA ARG A 216 -31.58 9.29 4.86
C ARG A 216 -31.18 8.97 3.43
N VAL A 217 -32.13 9.04 2.52
CA VAL A 217 -31.88 9.22 1.09
C VAL A 217 -31.05 10.48 0.95
N LEU A 218 -29.80 10.35 0.52
CA LEU A 218 -29.01 11.49 0.12
C LEU A 218 -29.76 12.15 -1.05
N SER A 219 -30.26 13.34 -0.85
CA SER A 219 -30.97 14.13 -1.84
C SER A 219 -29.98 14.66 -2.87
N THR A 220 -29.53 13.82 -3.76
CA THR A 220 -28.84 14.24 -4.97
C THR A 220 -29.34 13.40 -6.11
N SER A 221 -30.19 14.08 -6.92
CA SER A 221 -30.55 13.76 -8.30
C SER A 221 -30.39 12.30 -8.73
N PHE A 222 -31.41 11.52 -8.45
CA PHE A 222 -31.65 10.22 -9.06
C PHE A 222 -32.15 10.35 -10.51
N GLU A 223 -31.95 11.51 -11.17
CA GLU A 223 -32.62 11.83 -12.40
C GLU A 223 -32.03 11.24 -13.68
N ASP A 224 -30.78 10.70 -13.63
CA ASP A 224 -30.10 10.40 -14.91
C ASP A 224 -29.86 8.94 -15.24
N SER A 225 -30.29 7.96 -14.45
CA SER A 225 -29.97 6.55 -14.76
C SER A 225 -30.97 5.48 -14.30
N VAL A 226 -32.16 5.85 -13.87
CA VAL A 226 -33.16 4.87 -13.44
C VAL A 226 -34.13 4.60 -14.59
N ASP A 227 -34.17 3.33 -15.04
CA ASP A 227 -35.29 2.83 -15.84
C ASP A 227 -36.60 3.23 -15.11
N PRO A 228 -37.51 4.00 -15.74
CA PRO A 228 -38.70 4.55 -15.07
C PRO A 228 -39.57 3.46 -14.44
N ASP A 229 -39.39 2.21 -14.78
CA ASP A 229 -40.15 1.06 -14.28
C ASP A 229 -39.47 0.33 -13.09
N THR A 230 -38.28 0.77 -12.66
CA THR A 230 -37.56 0.13 -11.54
C THR A 230 -37.22 1.13 -10.45
N VAL A 231 -37.49 0.79 -9.19
CA VAL A 231 -37.10 1.53 -7.99
C VAL A 231 -36.21 0.64 -7.12
N GLU A 232 -35.06 1.10 -6.80
CA GLU A 232 -34.17 0.43 -5.84
C GLU A 232 -34.61 0.77 -4.41
N VAL A 233 -34.88 -0.23 -3.62
CA VAL A 233 -35.25 -0.09 -2.21
C VAL A 233 -34.09 -0.61 -1.36
N TYR A 234 -33.52 0.27 -0.56
CA TYR A 234 -32.47 -0.07 0.40
C TYR A 234 -33.13 -0.37 1.77
N THR A 235 -32.84 -1.53 2.35
CA THR A 235 -33.35 -1.99 3.66
C THR A 235 -32.24 -2.14 4.69
#